data_7b33da88745699051aca57d83445fe79
#
_entry.id   7b33da88745699051aca57d83445fe79
#
_cell.length_a   1.000
_cell.length_b   1.000
_cell.length_c   1.000
_cell.angle_alpha   90.00
_cell.angle_beta   90.00
_cell.angle_gamma   90.00
#
_symmetry.space_group_name_H-M   'P 1'
#
loop_
_entity.id
_entity.type
_entity.pdbx_description
1 polymer ?
#
loop_
_entity_poly.entity_id
_entity_poly.type
_entity_poly.pdbx_seq_one_letter_code
_entity_poly.pdbx_strand_id
1 'polypeptide(L)'
;MPGHVQAACPNQVWALDFLSDRTADGRPIKILTITDEHTREALATPAARRITSDDTVGALERVVERRGSAPAFIRCDNGPELTAAALKDWCRFNGTTISYIEPGAPWQNPYVESFNGHLRSELLDLESFNTLLEAQLLLDDWRLEYNHYRPHQSLNYQTPAAFARH
;
A
#
# COMPACT_ATOMS: atom_id res chain seq x y z
N MET A 1 -11.95 19.24 -6.84
CA MET A 1 -12.90 18.14 -7.03
C MET A 1 -13.47 17.72 -5.70
N PRO A 2 -14.81 17.61 -5.59
CA PRO A 2 -15.38 17.10 -4.35
C PRO A 2 -14.82 15.72 -4.04
N GLY A 3 -14.42 15.50 -2.80
CA GLY A 3 -13.89 14.24 -2.35
C GLY A 3 -12.44 13.94 -2.71
N HIS A 4 -11.76 14.80 -3.46
CA HIS A 4 -10.34 14.60 -3.75
C HIS A 4 -9.49 15.25 -2.68
N VAL A 5 -8.74 14.42 -1.92
CA VAL A 5 -7.87 14.88 -0.85
C VAL A 5 -6.42 14.77 -1.31
N GLN A 6 -5.65 15.84 -1.14
CA GLN A 6 -4.20 15.81 -1.32
C GLN A 6 -3.52 15.70 0.03
N ALA A 7 -2.54 14.81 0.12
CA ALA A 7 -1.77 14.64 1.34
C ALA A 7 -0.86 15.84 1.55
N ALA A 8 -0.99 16.50 2.70
CA ALA A 8 -0.20 17.66 3.08
C ALA A 8 0.81 17.34 4.20
N CYS A 9 0.68 16.19 4.85
CA CYS A 9 1.56 15.78 5.94
C CYS A 9 1.60 14.26 6.05
N PRO A 10 2.58 13.71 6.76
CA PRO A 10 2.65 12.26 6.99
C PRO A 10 1.39 11.75 7.69
N ASN A 11 0.97 10.53 7.35
CA ASN A 11 -0.19 9.84 7.90
C ASN A 11 -1.53 10.56 7.65
N GLN A 12 -1.58 11.46 6.69
CA GLN A 12 -2.85 12.06 6.29
C GLN A 12 -3.62 11.13 5.35
N VAL A 13 -2.98 10.63 4.29
CA VAL A 13 -3.61 9.74 3.32
C VAL A 13 -2.74 8.51 3.11
N TRP A 14 -3.31 7.33 3.37
CA TRP A 14 -2.70 6.06 2.98
C TRP A 14 -3.45 5.51 1.79
N ALA A 15 -2.73 5.15 0.75
CA ALA A 15 -3.29 4.52 -0.43
C ALA A 15 -3.17 3.00 -0.30
N LEU A 16 -4.27 2.29 -0.55
CA LEU A 16 -4.35 0.85 -0.52
C LEU A 16 -4.65 0.32 -1.92
N ASP A 17 -3.98 -0.76 -2.30
CA ASP A 17 -4.29 -1.48 -3.52
C ASP A 17 -3.87 -2.94 -3.40
N PHE A 18 -4.32 -3.76 -4.34
CA PHE A 18 -3.95 -5.18 -4.41
C PHE A 18 -3.26 -5.48 -5.72
N LEU A 19 -2.23 -6.32 -5.64
CA LEU A 19 -1.57 -6.90 -6.79
C LEU A 19 -1.72 -8.42 -6.74
N SER A 20 -1.71 -9.04 -7.91
CA SER A 20 -1.78 -10.50 -8.04
C SER A 20 -0.52 -11.02 -8.70
N ASP A 21 -0.03 -12.16 -8.25
CA ASP A 21 1.08 -12.88 -8.82
C ASP A 21 0.89 -14.39 -8.57
N ARG A 22 1.87 -15.19 -8.85
CA ARG A 22 1.83 -16.64 -8.64
C ARG A 22 3.19 -17.14 -8.18
N THR A 23 3.17 -18.18 -7.36
CA THR A 23 4.39 -18.96 -7.12
C THR A 23 4.67 -19.86 -8.33
N ALA A 24 5.90 -20.40 -8.40
CA ALA A 24 6.36 -21.21 -9.54
C ALA A 24 5.45 -22.41 -9.84
N ASP A 25 4.77 -22.94 -8.82
CA ASP A 25 3.82 -24.04 -8.96
C ASP A 25 2.44 -23.60 -9.50
N GLY A 26 2.28 -22.33 -9.84
CA GLY A 26 1.05 -21.78 -10.42
C GLY A 26 0.00 -21.35 -9.39
N ARG A 27 0.25 -21.51 -8.09
CA ARG A 27 -0.70 -21.09 -7.06
C ARG A 27 -0.70 -19.57 -6.91
N PRO A 28 -1.87 -18.96 -6.66
CA PRO A 28 -1.98 -17.50 -6.60
C PRO A 28 -1.28 -16.90 -5.38
N ILE A 29 -0.75 -15.70 -5.58
CA ILE A 29 -0.32 -14.79 -4.51
C ILE A 29 -1.13 -13.51 -4.64
N LYS A 30 -1.63 -13.00 -3.53
CA LYS A 30 -2.24 -11.69 -3.45
C LYS A 30 -1.37 -10.81 -2.56
N ILE A 31 -1.12 -9.59 -3.00
CA ILE A 31 -0.26 -8.64 -2.30
C ILE A 31 -1.08 -7.39 -2.01
N LEU A 32 -1.16 -7.00 -0.74
CA LEU A 32 -1.74 -5.73 -0.35
C LEU A 32 -0.61 -4.70 -0.29
N THR A 33 -0.78 -3.57 -0.98
CA THR A 33 0.17 -2.46 -0.89
C THR A 33 -0.45 -1.32 -0.11
N ILE A 34 0.27 -0.83 0.88
CA ILE A 34 -0.12 0.32 1.70
C ILE A 34 1.00 1.34 1.61
N THR A 35 0.69 2.54 1.11
CA THR A 35 1.67 3.61 0.93
C THR A 35 1.18 4.90 1.56
N ASP A 36 2.10 5.71 2.08
CA ASP A 36 1.80 7.07 2.53
C ASP A 36 1.95 8.01 1.35
N GLU A 37 0.88 8.69 0.98
CA GLU A 37 0.89 9.56 -0.22
C GLU A 37 1.75 10.79 -0.07
N HIS A 38 2.00 11.24 1.16
CA HIS A 38 2.86 12.40 1.39
C HIS A 38 4.33 12.03 1.40
N THR A 39 4.71 11.05 2.22
CA THR A 39 6.11 10.64 2.38
C THR A 39 6.60 9.73 1.27
N ARG A 40 5.70 9.12 0.51
CA ARG A 40 5.97 8.08 -0.50
C ARG A 40 6.48 6.78 0.09
N GLU A 41 6.47 6.63 1.41
CA GLU A 41 6.89 5.38 2.04
C GLU A 41 5.96 4.23 1.66
N ALA A 42 6.56 3.08 1.39
CA ALA A 42 5.86 1.81 1.33
C ALA A 42 5.69 1.31 2.77
N LEU A 43 4.48 1.42 3.30
CA LEU A 43 4.22 1.11 4.71
C LEU A 43 4.11 -0.37 4.96
N ALA A 44 3.56 -1.13 4.01
CA ALA A 44 3.45 -2.58 4.10
C ALA A 44 3.22 -3.19 2.71
N THR A 45 3.72 -4.41 2.53
CA THR A 45 3.50 -5.22 1.32
C THR A 45 3.24 -6.67 1.71
N PRO A 46 2.23 -6.96 2.55
CA PRO A 46 1.96 -8.33 2.96
C PRO A 46 1.45 -9.15 1.78
N ALA A 47 1.96 -10.38 1.68
CA ALA A 47 1.59 -11.34 0.65
C ALA A 47 0.93 -12.55 1.29
N ALA A 48 -0.12 -13.07 0.66
CA ALA A 48 -0.82 -14.27 1.10
C ALA A 48 -1.48 -14.94 -0.09
N ARG A 49 -1.92 -16.17 0.10
CA ARG A 49 -2.71 -16.85 -0.95
C ARG A 49 -4.07 -16.17 -1.13
N ARG A 50 -4.62 -15.64 -0.05
CA ARG A 50 -5.88 -14.90 -0.01
C ARG A 50 -5.74 -13.79 1.01
N ILE A 51 -6.37 -12.65 0.76
CA ILE A 51 -6.44 -11.54 1.71
C ILE A 51 -7.91 -11.15 1.85
N THR A 52 -8.47 -11.37 3.04
CA THR A 52 -9.85 -10.98 3.36
C THR A 52 -9.87 -9.53 3.86
N SER A 53 -11.07 -8.99 4.09
CA SER A 53 -11.20 -7.67 4.72
C SER A 53 -10.64 -7.67 6.15
N ASP A 54 -10.80 -8.78 6.89
CA ASP A 54 -10.20 -8.89 8.22
C ASP A 54 -8.68 -8.90 8.16
N ASP A 55 -8.09 -9.55 7.17
CA ASP A 55 -6.65 -9.54 6.95
C ASP A 55 -6.16 -8.13 6.61
N THR A 56 -6.93 -7.39 5.83
CA THR A 56 -6.63 -5.98 5.49
C THR A 56 -6.65 -5.11 6.75
N VAL A 57 -7.66 -5.27 7.59
CA VAL A 57 -7.74 -4.57 8.88
C VAL A 57 -6.53 -4.91 9.76
N GLY A 58 -6.17 -6.19 9.83
CA GLY A 58 -4.99 -6.63 10.59
C GLY A 58 -3.70 -5.98 10.10
N ALA A 59 -3.54 -5.85 8.78
CA ALA A 59 -2.38 -5.19 8.20
C ALA A 59 -2.36 -3.70 8.58
N LEU A 60 -3.50 -3.03 8.50
CA LEU A 60 -3.63 -1.62 8.88
C LEU A 60 -3.29 -1.41 10.36
N GLU A 61 -3.77 -2.28 11.24
CA GLU A 61 -3.48 -2.20 12.66
C GLU A 61 -1.98 -2.31 12.95
N ARG A 62 -1.28 -3.21 12.26
CA ARG A 62 0.17 -3.34 12.40
C ARG A 62 0.91 -2.08 11.94
N VAL A 63 0.45 -1.45 10.88
CA VAL A 63 1.04 -0.18 10.40
C VAL A 63 0.75 0.94 11.41
N VAL A 64 -0.46 1.05 11.91
CA VAL A 64 -0.81 2.04 12.95
C VAL A 64 0.07 1.88 14.17
N GLU A 65 0.31 0.66 14.61
CA GLU A 65 1.17 0.38 15.76
C GLU A 65 2.59 0.90 15.54
N ARG A 66 3.16 0.68 14.35
CA ARG A 66 4.51 1.15 14.02
C ARG A 66 4.57 2.67 13.82
N ARG A 67 3.53 3.27 13.24
CA ARG A 67 3.50 4.70 12.94
C ARG A 67 3.07 5.53 14.14
N GLY A 68 2.36 4.94 15.09
CA GLY A 68 1.84 5.63 16.27
C GLY A 68 0.53 6.38 16.05
N SER A 69 -0.03 6.33 14.85
CA SER A 69 -1.31 6.97 14.54
C SER A 69 -2.00 6.31 13.36
N ALA A 70 -3.33 6.41 13.31
CA ALA A 70 -4.13 6.02 12.17
C ALA A 70 -4.12 7.13 11.12
N PRO A 71 -4.34 6.81 9.83
CA PRO A 71 -4.41 7.84 8.80
C PRO A 71 -5.72 8.63 8.92
N ALA A 72 -5.70 9.88 8.46
CA ALA A 72 -6.93 10.66 8.36
C ALA A 72 -7.83 10.11 7.24
N PHE A 73 -7.23 9.65 6.14
CA PHE A 73 -7.95 9.12 4.99
C PHE A 73 -7.29 7.84 4.48
N ILE A 74 -8.12 6.93 3.97
CA ILE A 74 -7.68 5.80 3.16
C ILE A 74 -8.22 6.03 1.76
N ARG A 75 -7.33 5.97 0.77
CA ARG A 75 -7.69 6.03 -0.65
C ARG A 75 -7.59 4.65 -1.25
N CYS A 76 -8.67 4.16 -1.84
CA CYS A 76 -8.72 2.82 -2.42
C CYS A 76 -9.84 2.71 -3.47
N ASP A 77 -9.84 1.62 -4.20
CA ASP A 77 -10.93 1.30 -5.12
C ASP A 77 -12.11 0.66 -4.37
N ASN A 78 -13.15 0.29 -5.11
CA ASN A 78 -14.37 -0.30 -4.57
C ASN A 78 -14.35 -1.83 -4.54
N GLY A 79 -13.17 -2.45 -4.51
CA GLY A 79 -13.06 -3.91 -4.43
C GLY A 79 -13.79 -4.48 -3.22
N PRO A 80 -14.26 -5.74 -3.28
CA PRO A 80 -15.02 -6.34 -2.18
C PRO A 80 -14.31 -6.31 -0.84
N GLU A 81 -12.99 -6.48 -0.84
CA GLU A 81 -12.16 -6.46 0.37
C GLU A 81 -12.13 -5.07 1.03
N LEU A 82 -12.41 -4.03 0.25
CA LEU A 82 -12.29 -2.64 0.68
C LEU A 82 -13.65 -1.97 0.91
N THR A 83 -14.75 -2.63 0.51
CA THR A 83 -16.12 -2.15 0.78
C THR A 83 -16.80 -2.91 1.90
N ALA A 84 -16.15 -3.95 2.44
CA ALA A 84 -16.71 -4.79 3.48
C ALA A 84 -16.88 -4.03 4.82
N ALA A 85 -17.83 -4.49 5.62
CA ALA A 85 -18.16 -3.88 6.91
C ALA A 85 -16.94 -3.79 7.84
N ALA A 86 -16.07 -4.81 7.85
CA ALA A 86 -14.90 -4.84 8.72
C ALA A 86 -13.99 -3.63 8.52
N LEU A 87 -13.71 -3.26 7.28
CA LEU A 87 -12.88 -2.09 6.99
C LEU A 87 -13.62 -0.80 7.35
N LYS A 88 -14.89 -0.70 7.01
CA LYS A 88 -15.69 0.48 7.34
C LYS A 88 -15.79 0.71 8.85
N ASP A 89 -15.97 -0.36 9.61
CA ASP A 89 -16.05 -0.30 11.07
C ASP A 89 -14.71 0.11 11.67
N TRP A 90 -13.61 -0.45 11.15
CA TRP A 90 -12.26 -0.08 11.60
C TRP A 90 -11.99 1.41 11.34
N CYS A 91 -12.34 1.90 10.17
CA CYS A 91 -12.18 3.31 9.81
C CYS A 91 -12.99 4.22 10.73
N ARG A 92 -14.25 3.86 10.98
CA ARG A 92 -15.11 4.63 11.89
C ARG A 92 -14.53 4.68 13.28
N PHE A 93 -14.07 3.54 13.80
CA PHE A 93 -13.48 3.43 15.12
C PHE A 93 -12.21 4.28 15.26
N ASN A 94 -11.41 4.37 14.21
CA ASN A 94 -10.13 5.11 14.22
C ASN A 94 -10.25 6.57 13.75
N GLY A 95 -11.43 7.04 13.42
CA GLY A 95 -11.61 8.38 12.89
C GLY A 95 -11.06 8.56 11.47
N THR A 96 -10.95 7.48 10.72
CA THR A 96 -10.44 7.48 9.35
C THR A 96 -11.59 7.56 8.35
N THR A 97 -11.46 8.42 7.35
CA THR A 97 -12.43 8.54 6.27
C THR A 97 -11.95 7.76 5.05
N ILE A 98 -12.82 6.95 4.46
CA ILE A 98 -12.49 6.25 3.21
C ILE A 98 -12.79 7.16 2.03
N SER A 99 -11.80 7.36 1.16
CA SER A 99 -11.93 8.09 -0.09
C SER A 99 -11.83 7.07 -1.23
N TYR A 100 -12.98 6.63 -1.74
CA TYR A 100 -13.00 5.70 -2.87
C TYR A 100 -12.69 6.43 -4.16
N ILE A 101 -11.83 5.84 -5.01
CA ILE A 101 -11.62 6.32 -6.36
C ILE A 101 -12.77 5.84 -7.24
N GLU A 102 -13.11 6.62 -8.27
CA GLU A 102 -14.18 6.26 -9.20
C GLU A 102 -13.74 5.08 -10.07
N PRO A 103 -14.66 4.14 -10.37
CA PRO A 103 -14.35 3.05 -11.30
C PRO A 103 -13.85 3.59 -12.64
N GLY A 104 -12.76 3.00 -13.14
CA GLY A 104 -12.16 3.43 -14.39
C GLY A 104 -11.39 4.75 -14.34
N ALA A 105 -11.12 5.27 -13.14
CA ALA A 105 -10.39 6.52 -12.96
C ALA A 105 -9.04 6.30 -12.22
N PRO A 106 -8.10 5.53 -12.80
CA PRO A 106 -6.82 5.23 -12.13
C PRO A 106 -6.00 6.48 -11.85
N TRP A 107 -6.18 7.56 -12.62
CA TRP A 107 -5.51 8.84 -12.38
C TRP A 107 -5.87 9.48 -11.03
N GLN A 108 -6.93 9.01 -10.36
CA GLN A 108 -7.28 9.47 -9.01
C GLN A 108 -6.40 8.86 -7.94
N ASN A 109 -5.53 7.90 -8.30
CA ASN A 109 -4.60 7.25 -7.37
C ASN A 109 -3.21 7.11 -8.02
N PRO A 110 -2.59 8.23 -8.46
CA PRO A 110 -1.36 8.17 -9.26
C PRO A 110 -0.16 7.62 -8.49
N TYR A 111 -0.11 7.82 -7.19
CA TYR A 111 1.05 7.41 -6.39
C TYR A 111 1.09 5.89 -6.19
N VAL A 112 -0.05 5.27 -5.92
CA VAL A 112 -0.08 3.82 -5.78
C VAL A 112 0.13 3.13 -7.13
N GLU A 113 -0.35 3.72 -8.22
CA GLU A 113 -0.08 3.19 -9.57
C GLU A 113 1.41 3.20 -9.89
N SER A 114 2.07 4.33 -9.63
CA SER A 114 3.52 4.44 -9.84
C SER A 114 4.27 3.44 -8.97
N PHE A 115 3.91 3.33 -7.70
CA PHE A 115 4.49 2.36 -6.77
C PHE A 115 4.32 0.93 -7.28
N ASN A 116 3.09 0.56 -7.64
CA ASN A 116 2.80 -0.79 -8.13
C ASN A 116 3.56 -1.09 -9.44
N GLY A 117 3.72 -0.09 -10.31
CA GLY A 117 4.50 -0.21 -11.52
C GLY A 117 5.96 -0.55 -11.24
N HIS A 118 6.56 0.14 -10.28
CA HIS A 118 7.95 -0.15 -9.86
C HIS A 118 8.06 -1.54 -9.21
N LEU A 119 7.13 -1.90 -8.36
CA LEU A 119 7.12 -3.22 -7.72
C LEU A 119 7.04 -4.33 -8.77
N ARG A 120 6.17 -4.19 -9.77
CA ARG A 120 6.06 -5.18 -10.85
C ARG A 120 7.34 -5.26 -11.67
N SER A 121 7.83 -4.15 -12.20
CA SER A 121 8.97 -4.16 -13.12
C SER A 121 10.27 -4.51 -12.43
N GLU A 122 10.43 -4.20 -11.15
CA GLU A 122 11.69 -4.40 -10.43
C GLU A 122 11.75 -5.69 -9.61
N LEU A 123 10.60 -6.28 -9.29
CA LEU A 123 10.56 -7.51 -8.50
C LEU A 123 9.66 -8.57 -9.12
N LEU A 124 8.36 -8.30 -9.27
CA LEU A 124 7.41 -9.35 -9.61
C LEU A 124 7.62 -9.95 -11.01
N ASP A 125 8.00 -9.13 -11.98
CA ASP A 125 8.25 -9.58 -13.36
C ASP A 125 9.63 -10.21 -13.53
N LEU A 126 10.56 -9.95 -12.61
CA LEU A 126 11.93 -10.45 -12.69
C LEU A 126 12.16 -11.73 -11.89
N GLU A 127 11.39 -11.96 -10.83
CA GLU A 127 11.59 -13.07 -9.91
C GLU A 127 10.54 -14.14 -10.07
N SER A 128 10.96 -15.38 -9.88
CA SER A 128 10.05 -16.53 -9.76
C SER A 128 10.13 -17.04 -8.32
N PHE A 129 9.03 -16.92 -7.59
CA PHE A 129 8.99 -17.32 -6.17
C PHE A 129 8.64 -18.81 -6.07
N ASN A 130 9.45 -19.57 -5.34
CA ASN A 130 9.17 -20.98 -5.11
C ASN A 130 8.13 -21.20 -4.01
N THR A 131 8.12 -20.31 -3.02
CA THR A 131 7.20 -20.39 -1.88
C THR A 131 6.64 -18.99 -1.56
N LEU A 132 5.54 -18.99 -0.81
CA LEU A 132 4.96 -17.75 -0.30
C LEU A 132 5.93 -17.03 0.66
N LEU A 133 6.67 -17.79 1.48
CA LEU A 133 7.65 -17.22 2.38
C LEU A 133 8.77 -16.50 1.62
N GLU A 134 9.28 -17.12 0.56
CA GLU A 134 10.30 -16.50 -0.30
C GLU A 134 9.78 -15.19 -0.90
N ALA A 135 8.54 -15.20 -1.40
CA ALA A 135 7.91 -13.98 -1.93
C ALA A 135 7.85 -12.88 -0.88
N GLN A 136 7.43 -13.22 0.34
CA GLN A 136 7.33 -12.22 1.42
C GLN A 136 8.69 -11.65 1.80
N LEU A 137 9.72 -12.50 1.88
CA LEU A 137 11.07 -12.04 2.22
C LEU A 137 11.63 -11.08 1.16
N LEU A 138 11.43 -11.40 -0.12
CA LEU A 138 11.88 -10.55 -1.22
C LEU A 138 11.07 -9.24 -1.29
N LEU A 139 9.78 -9.29 -1.00
CA LEU A 139 8.96 -8.09 -0.89
C LEU A 139 9.43 -7.19 0.26
N ASP A 140 9.75 -7.77 1.42
CA ASP A 140 10.23 -7.01 2.57
C ASP A 140 11.57 -6.32 2.26
N ASP A 141 12.49 -7.02 1.62
CA ASP A 141 13.78 -6.46 1.21
C ASP A 141 13.59 -5.34 0.19
N TRP A 142 12.74 -5.55 -0.82
CA TRP A 142 12.46 -4.54 -1.83
C TRP A 142 11.83 -3.30 -1.22
N ARG A 143 10.89 -3.48 -0.28
CA ARG A 143 10.23 -2.37 0.42
C ARG A 143 11.20 -1.53 1.24
N LEU A 144 12.12 -2.18 1.97
CA LEU A 144 13.14 -1.48 2.75
C LEU A 144 14.07 -0.68 1.84
N GLU A 145 14.49 -1.26 0.71
CA GLU A 145 15.32 -0.56 -0.27
C GLU A 145 14.58 0.63 -0.86
N TYR A 146 13.31 0.45 -1.21
CA TYR A 146 12.46 1.52 -1.73
C TYR A 146 12.38 2.71 -0.76
N ASN A 147 12.19 2.43 0.52
CA ASN A 147 12.02 3.47 1.53
C ASN A 147 13.34 4.16 1.90
N HIS A 148 14.45 3.43 1.96
CA HIS A 148 15.69 3.93 2.56
C HIS A 148 16.80 4.23 1.57
N TYR A 149 16.74 3.69 0.36
CA TYR A 149 17.84 3.81 -0.60
C TYR A 149 17.43 4.37 -1.95
N ARG A 150 16.14 4.46 -2.25
CA ARG A 150 15.68 4.98 -3.54
C ARG A 150 15.35 6.47 -3.44
N PRO A 151 16.11 7.35 -4.13
CA PRO A 151 15.74 8.77 -4.22
C PRO A 151 14.52 8.95 -5.13
N HIS A 152 13.65 9.90 -4.77
CA HIS A 152 12.45 10.22 -5.54
C HIS A 152 12.51 11.67 -6.04
N GLN A 153 12.27 11.86 -7.34
CA GLN A 153 12.28 13.20 -7.94
C GLN A 153 11.23 14.11 -7.27
N SER A 154 10.04 13.59 -6.97
CA SER A 154 8.98 14.34 -6.31
C SER A 154 9.33 14.74 -4.87
N LEU A 155 10.38 14.18 -4.28
CA LEU A 155 10.86 14.46 -2.92
C LEU A 155 12.23 15.15 -2.95
N ASN A 156 12.56 15.90 -4.01
CA ASN A 156 13.86 16.53 -4.22
C ASN A 156 15.01 15.51 -4.14
N TYR A 157 14.82 14.33 -4.73
CA TYR A 157 15.77 13.22 -4.76
C TYR A 157 16.10 12.65 -3.37
N GLN A 158 15.29 12.96 -2.35
CA GLN A 158 15.38 12.26 -1.07
C GLN A 158 14.72 10.89 -1.14
N THR A 159 15.14 9.97 -0.30
CA THR A 159 14.41 8.72 -0.10
C THR A 159 13.12 9.01 0.70
N PRO A 160 12.09 8.16 0.57
CA PRO A 160 10.88 8.32 1.36
C PRO A 160 11.14 8.40 2.87
N ALA A 161 12.01 7.53 3.41
CA ALA A 161 12.33 7.53 4.84
C ALA A 161 13.05 8.82 5.26
N ALA A 162 13.97 9.34 4.44
CA ALA A 162 14.66 10.59 4.73
C ALA A 162 13.68 11.77 4.68
N PHE A 163 12.80 11.80 3.70
CA PHE A 163 11.77 12.84 3.58
C PHE A 163 10.81 12.83 4.78
N ALA A 164 10.43 11.65 5.25
CA ALA A 164 9.50 11.49 6.37
C ALA A 164 10.05 12.06 7.69
N ARG A 165 11.38 12.19 7.83
CA ARG A 165 12.03 12.74 9.04
C ARG A 165 12.03 14.27 9.08
N HIS A 166 11.55 14.92 8.06
CA HIS A 166 11.53 16.40 7.99
C HIS A 166 10.13 16.99 8.24
#